data_99c8b266f0523d277ce941f7b0abe520
#
_entry.id   99c8b266f0523d277ce941f7b0abe520
#
_cell.length_a   1.000
_cell.length_b   1.000
_cell.length_c   1.000
_cell.angle_alpha   90.00
_cell.angle_beta   90.00
_cell.angle_gamma   90.00
#
_symmetry.space_group_name_H-M   'P 1'
#
loop_
_entity.id
_entity.type
_entity.pdbx_description
1 polymer ?
#
loop_
_entity_poly.entity_id
_entity_poly.type
_entity_poly.pdbx_seq_one_letter_code
_entity_poly.pdbx_strand_id
1 'polypeptide(L)'
;HSDSDKMPKKWRKNFATNWELSAARGASVVRYMIDKGVPAPRLLAAGYGPWAPHGLDSVKKQNPMWNPLTLTWKDPVKTPDGKEMPTVLSLNKNEKMKSKNRRIQITFLNPPHHGKGRSATSYED
;
A
#
# COMPACT_ATOMS: atom_id res chain seq x y z
N HIS A 1 3.46 3.07 -1.32
CA HIS A 1 2.89 2.56 -2.58
C HIS A 1 3.68 3.08 -3.78
N SER A 2 3.69 2.33 -4.85
CA SER A 2 4.29 2.74 -6.11
C SER A 2 3.30 2.51 -7.24
N ASP A 3 3.64 2.99 -8.44
CA ASP A 3 2.89 2.65 -9.64
C ASP A 3 3.46 1.37 -10.27
N SER A 4 2.96 1.01 -11.44
CA SER A 4 3.35 -0.21 -12.14
C SER A 4 4.61 -0.08 -12.99
N ASP A 5 5.18 1.12 -13.10
CA ASP A 5 6.32 1.33 -13.97
C ASP A 5 7.60 0.75 -13.37
N LYS A 6 8.48 0.34 -14.27
CA LYS A 6 9.80 -0.09 -13.83
C LYS A 6 10.55 1.11 -13.31
N MET A 7 11.29 0.90 -12.25
CA MET A 7 12.10 1.95 -11.69
C MET A 7 13.16 2.42 -12.69
N PRO A 8 13.35 3.74 -12.88
CA PRO A 8 14.39 4.27 -13.73
C PRO A 8 15.78 3.77 -13.31
N LYS A 9 16.68 3.60 -14.29
CA LYS A 9 18.02 3.09 -14.03
C LYS A 9 18.77 3.84 -12.94
N LYS A 10 18.63 5.16 -12.89
CA LYS A 10 19.32 5.99 -11.90
C LYS A 10 18.95 5.66 -10.46
N TRP A 11 17.74 5.12 -10.25
CA TRP A 11 17.29 4.77 -8.90
C TRP A 11 17.60 3.32 -8.54
N ARG A 12 17.80 2.46 -9.55
CA ARG A 12 18.06 1.04 -9.28
C ARG A 12 19.36 0.80 -8.54
N LYS A 13 20.22 1.78 -8.54
CA LYS A 13 21.47 1.69 -7.79
C LYS A 13 21.20 1.61 -6.30
N ASN A 14 20.17 2.31 -5.83
CA ASN A 14 19.80 2.36 -4.43
C ASN A 14 18.64 1.44 -4.09
N PHE A 15 17.76 1.19 -5.04
CA PHE A 15 16.55 0.40 -4.82
C PHE A 15 16.41 -0.60 -5.96
N ALA A 16 16.44 -1.87 -5.65
CA ALA A 16 16.38 -2.92 -6.69
C ALA A 16 15.00 -2.95 -7.36
N THR A 17 13.93 -2.78 -6.61
CA THR A 17 12.56 -2.86 -7.12
C THR A 17 11.67 -1.81 -6.47
N ASN A 18 10.43 -1.73 -6.92
CA ASN A 18 9.42 -0.85 -6.31
C ASN A 18 9.07 -1.27 -4.88
N TRP A 19 9.34 -2.52 -4.50
CA TRP A 19 9.13 -2.95 -3.13
C TRP A 19 10.05 -2.21 -2.17
N GLU A 20 11.34 -2.17 -2.48
CA GLU A 20 12.31 -1.48 -1.64
C GLU A 20 12.10 0.02 -1.66
N LEU A 21 11.73 0.57 -2.82
CA LEU A 21 11.46 2.00 -2.94
C LEU A 21 10.26 2.41 -2.09
N SER A 22 9.16 1.67 -2.15
CA SER A 22 7.97 2.00 -1.37
C SER A 22 8.23 1.87 0.13
N ALA A 23 8.98 0.84 0.54
CA ALA A 23 9.35 0.66 1.94
C ALA A 23 10.26 1.80 2.44
N ALA A 24 11.23 2.22 1.62
CA ALA A 24 12.14 3.32 1.97
C ALA A 24 11.39 4.65 2.11
N ARG A 25 10.41 4.90 1.26
CA ARG A 25 9.59 6.11 1.37
C ARG A 25 8.78 6.10 2.66
N GLY A 26 8.18 4.96 3.01
CA GLY A 26 7.46 4.83 4.28
C GLY A 26 8.38 5.05 5.47
N ALA A 27 9.57 4.46 5.43
CA ALA A 27 10.55 4.62 6.50
C ALA A 27 11.00 6.07 6.66
N SER A 28 11.14 6.81 5.54
CA SER A 28 11.50 8.23 5.60
C SER A 28 10.44 9.06 6.32
N VAL A 29 9.17 8.76 6.08
CA VAL A 29 8.08 9.45 6.77
C VAL A 29 8.09 9.10 8.26
N VAL A 30 8.32 7.84 8.60
CA VAL A 30 8.40 7.42 10.00
C VAL A 30 9.52 8.18 10.73
N ARG A 31 10.71 8.26 10.11
CA ARG A 31 11.82 9.01 10.72
C ARG A 31 11.48 10.48 10.92
N TYR A 32 10.83 11.09 9.95
CA TYR A 32 10.40 12.48 10.05
C TYR A 32 9.43 12.67 11.22
N MET A 33 8.46 11.75 11.37
CA MET A 33 7.48 11.85 12.44
C MET A 33 8.13 11.68 13.81
N ILE A 34 9.10 10.78 13.92
CA ILE A 34 9.85 10.61 15.18
C ILE A 34 10.59 11.90 15.53
N ASP A 35 11.22 12.53 14.54
CA ASP A 35 11.92 13.81 14.76
C ASP A 35 10.97 14.89 15.21
N LYS A 36 9.71 14.82 14.85
CA LYS A 36 8.68 15.78 15.25
C LYS A 36 7.96 15.41 16.53
N GLY A 37 8.40 14.38 17.21
CA GLY A 37 7.88 14.04 18.54
C GLY A 37 6.87 12.91 18.60
N VAL A 38 6.59 12.23 17.50
CA VAL A 38 5.69 11.07 17.56
C VAL A 38 6.45 9.89 18.14
N PRO A 39 5.93 9.23 19.17
CA PRO A 39 6.64 8.08 19.77
C PRO A 39 6.83 6.94 18.76
N ALA A 40 8.06 6.46 18.65
CA ALA A 40 8.41 5.38 17.72
C ALA A 40 7.56 4.12 17.88
N PRO A 41 7.21 3.67 19.09
CA PRO A 41 6.39 2.47 19.24
C PRO A 41 5.00 2.56 18.60
N ARG A 42 4.57 3.75 18.24
CA ARG A 42 3.26 3.95 17.60
C ARG A 42 3.34 3.97 16.09
N LEU A 43 4.51 3.76 15.52
CA LEU A 43 4.72 3.90 14.08
C LEU A 43 5.16 2.60 13.44
N LEU A 44 4.72 2.39 12.22
CA LEU A 44 5.09 1.25 11.41
C LEU A 44 5.26 1.73 9.97
N ALA A 45 6.36 1.34 9.34
CA ALA A 45 6.57 1.58 7.93
C ALA A 45 6.29 0.29 7.16
N ALA A 46 5.55 0.38 6.09
CA ALA A 46 5.28 -0.76 5.21
C ALA A 46 5.32 -0.34 3.75
N GLY A 47 5.83 -1.20 2.89
CA GLY A 47 5.85 -0.98 1.46
C GLY A 47 5.03 -2.04 0.76
N TYR A 48 4.10 -1.60 -0.08
CA TYR A 48 3.25 -2.50 -0.85
C TYR A 48 3.70 -2.61 -2.31
N GLY A 49 4.76 -1.91 -2.70
CA GLY A 49 5.14 -1.85 -4.11
C GLY A 49 3.96 -1.40 -4.97
N PRO A 50 3.78 -1.98 -6.15
CA PRO A 50 2.66 -1.64 -7.02
C PRO A 50 1.39 -2.45 -6.72
N TRP A 51 1.40 -3.33 -5.72
CA TRP A 51 0.34 -4.30 -5.49
C TRP A 51 -0.83 -3.83 -4.62
N ALA A 52 -0.84 -2.58 -4.22
CA ALA A 52 -1.97 -1.98 -3.52
C ALA A 52 -2.40 -0.68 -4.23
N PRO A 53 -2.90 -0.77 -5.47
CA PRO A 53 -3.27 0.41 -6.23
C PRO A 53 -4.45 1.14 -5.61
N HIS A 54 -4.55 2.43 -5.92
CA HIS A 54 -5.65 3.25 -5.48
C HIS A 54 -6.96 2.74 -6.11
N GLY A 55 -8.02 2.71 -5.35
CA GLY A 55 -9.32 2.30 -5.85
C GLY A 55 -9.74 0.87 -5.54
N LEU A 56 -8.86 0.05 -4.97
CA LEU A 56 -9.22 -1.33 -4.64
C LEU A 56 -10.41 -1.42 -3.68
N ASP A 57 -10.49 -0.53 -2.71
CA ASP A 57 -11.59 -0.56 -1.74
C ASP A 57 -12.93 -0.28 -2.40
N SER A 58 -12.98 0.63 -3.36
CA SER A 58 -14.20 0.91 -4.11
C SER A 58 -14.65 -0.29 -4.93
N VAL A 59 -13.71 -0.97 -5.58
CA VAL A 59 -14.02 -2.17 -6.35
C VAL A 59 -14.53 -3.28 -5.43
N LYS A 60 -13.92 -3.45 -4.28
CA LYS A 60 -14.35 -4.44 -3.30
C LYS A 60 -15.77 -4.15 -2.81
N LYS A 61 -16.08 -2.89 -2.56
CA LYS A 61 -17.43 -2.52 -2.13
C LYS A 61 -18.48 -2.84 -3.17
N GLN A 62 -18.15 -2.64 -4.45
CA GLN A 62 -19.06 -2.95 -5.55
C GLN A 62 -19.14 -4.43 -5.84
N ASN A 63 -18.15 -5.20 -5.43
CA ASN A 63 -18.04 -6.63 -5.70
C ASN A 63 -17.68 -7.37 -4.40
N PRO A 64 -18.62 -7.50 -3.46
CA PRO A 64 -18.30 -8.05 -2.13
C PRO A 64 -17.73 -9.46 -2.15
N MET A 65 -18.02 -10.24 -3.18
CA MET A 65 -17.55 -11.61 -3.28
C MET A 65 -16.10 -11.69 -3.80
N TRP A 66 -15.57 -10.61 -4.31
CA TRP A 66 -14.20 -10.60 -4.81
C TRP A 66 -13.20 -10.45 -3.66
N ASN A 67 -12.13 -11.23 -3.73
CA ASN A 67 -11.04 -11.13 -2.78
C ASN A 67 -9.90 -10.30 -3.38
N PRO A 68 -9.63 -9.08 -2.88
CA PRO A 68 -8.54 -8.24 -3.42
C PRO A 68 -7.16 -8.90 -3.36
N LEU A 69 -6.97 -9.91 -2.51
CA LEU A 69 -5.71 -10.64 -2.45
C LEU A 69 -5.47 -11.50 -3.69
N THR A 70 -6.49 -11.65 -4.54
CA THR A 70 -6.34 -12.35 -5.82
C THR A 70 -6.02 -11.39 -6.96
N LEU A 71 -5.71 -10.13 -6.67
CA LEU A 71 -5.33 -9.16 -7.69
C LEU A 71 -4.19 -9.69 -8.53
N THR A 72 -4.33 -9.58 -9.85
CA THR A 72 -3.30 -10.03 -10.79
C THR A 72 -2.60 -8.84 -11.43
N TRP A 73 -1.47 -9.10 -12.07
CA TRP A 73 -0.73 -8.05 -12.75
C TRP A 73 -1.39 -7.64 -14.06
N LYS A 74 -1.76 -8.60 -14.88
CA LYS A 74 -2.22 -8.32 -16.23
C LYS A 74 -3.51 -9.04 -16.60
N ASP A 75 -3.67 -10.28 -16.24
CA ASP A 75 -4.79 -11.10 -16.70
C ASP A 75 -5.94 -11.05 -15.70
N PRO A 76 -7.09 -10.45 -16.04
CA PRO A 76 -8.16 -10.24 -15.07
C PRO A 76 -8.74 -11.53 -14.50
N VAL A 77 -9.08 -11.49 -13.22
CA VAL A 77 -9.84 -12.56 -12.58
C VAL A 77 -11.31 -12.26 -12.80
N LYS A 78 -12.10 -13.29 -13.06
CA LYS A 78 -13.54 -13.13 -13.20
C LYS A 78 -14.25 -13.59 -11.93
N THR A 79 -15.27 -12.86 -11.56
CA THR A 79 -16.15 -13.24 -10.46
C THR A 79 -17.10 -14.35 -10.94
N PRO A 80 -17.79 -15.06 -10.01
CA PRO A 80 -18.73 -16.10 -10.41
C PRO A 80 -19.83 -15.62 -11.36
N ASP A 81 -20.19 -14.33 -11.30
CA ASP A 81 -21.21 -13.75 -12.19
C ASP A 81 -20.60 -13.26 -13.51
N GLY A 82 -19.33 -13.54 -13.78
CA GLY A 82 -18.70 -13.24 -15.06
C GLY A 82 -18.09 -11.86 -15.19
N LYS A 83 -18.07 -11.04 -14.12
CA LYS A 83 -17.46 -9.72 -14.18
C LYS A 83 -15.95 -9.84 -14.08
N GLU A 84 -15.23 -9.09 -14.92
CA GLU A 84 -13.79 -9.03 -14.83
C GLU A 84 -13.36 -8.05 -13.75
N MET A 85 -12.48 -8.48 -12.88
CA MET A 85 -11.93 -7.63 -11.83
C MET A 85 -10.71 -6.87 -12.36
N PRO A 86 -10.35 -5.75 -11.73
CA PRO A 86 -9.22 -4.97 -12.18
C PRO A 86 -7.90 -5.71 -11.99
N THR A 87 -6.88 -5.25 -12.72
CA THR A 87 -5.50 -5.73 -12.57
C THR A 87 -4.63 -4.57 -12.15
N VAL A 88 -3.40 -4.84 -11.75
CA VAL A 88 -2.46 -3.76 -11.43
C VAL A 88 -2.31 -2.84 -12.63
N LEU A 89 -2.14 -3.39 -13.84
CA LEU A 89 -1.98 -2.55 -15.03
C LEU A 89 -3.24 -1.76 -15.37
N SER A 90 -4.43 -2.33 -15.17
CA SER A 90 -5.66 -1.60 -15.45
C SER A 90 -5.88 -0.41 -14.51
N LEU A 91 -5.35 -0.49 -13.30
CA LEU A 91 -5.42 0.61 -12.33
C LEU A 91 -4.23 1.57 -12.45
N ASN A 92 -3.40 1.41 -13.48
CA ASN A 92 -2.28 2.28 -13.82
C ASN A 92 -2.28 2.61 -15.32
N LYS A 93 -3.45 2.82 -15.91
CA LYS A 93 -3.56 3.01 -17.35
C LYS A 93 -2.93 4.28 -17.87
N ASN A 94 -2.94 5.33 -17.13
CA ASN A 94 -2.44 6.63 -17.58
C ASN A 94 -1.67 7.31 -16.44
N GLU A 95 -1.04 8.44 -16.75
CA GLU A 95 -0.21 9.15 -15.78
C GLU A 95 -1.01 9.64 -14.57
N LYS A 96 -2.27 10.00 -14.75
CA LYS A 96 -3.12 10.42 -13.64
C LYS A 96 -3.31 9.29 -12.63
N MET A 97 -3.58 8.08 -13.11
CA MET A 97 -3.75 6.92 -12.24
C MET A 97 -2.43 6.52 -11.59
N LYS A 98 -1.33 6.52 -12.36
CA LYS A 98 -0.01 6.23 -11.83
C LYS A 98 0.38 7.21 -10.74
N SER A 99 0.09 8.49 -10.94
CA SER A 99 0.38 9.53 -9.96
C SER A 99 -0.36 9.27 -8.65
N LYS A 100 -1.62 8.84 -8.71
CA LYS A 100 -2.36 8.50 -7.50
C LYS A 100 -1.79 7.29 -6.78
N ASN A 101 -1.16 6.38 -7.52
CA ASN A 101 -0.55 5.20 -6.93
C ASN A 101 0.81 5.49 -6.31
N ARG A 102 1.53 6.50 -6.78
CA ARG A 102 2.77 6.94 -6.16
C ARG A 102 2.44 7.78 -4.92
N ARG A 103 2.10 7.13 -3.84
CA ARG A 103 1.63 7.82 -2.64
C ARG A 103 2.19 7.20 -1.37
N ILE A 104 2.15 8.00 -0.32
CA ILE A 104 2.36 7.54 1.05
C ILE A 104 1.04 7.69 1.75
N GLN A 105 0.57 6.61 2.37
CA GLN A 105 -0.71 6.61 3.05
C GLN A 105 -0.47 6.53 4.54
N ILE A 106 -1.06 7.45 5.29
CA ILE A 106 -0.94 7.48 6.73
C ILE A 106 -2.29 7.07 7.30
N THR A 107 -2.29 6.00 8.06
CA THR A 107 -3.51 5.49 8.68
C THR A 107 -3.44 5.67 10.18
N PHE A 108 -4.43 6.33 10.75
CA PHE A 108 -4.53 6.49 12.19
C PHE A 108 -5.43 5.40 12.73
N LEU A 109 -4.88 4.59 13.62
CA LEU A 109 -5.66 3.53 14.25
C LEU A 109 -6.20 4.03 15.57
N ASN A 110 -7.43 3.71 15.85
CA ASN A 110 -7.97 4.04 17.15
C ASN A 110 -7.23 3.25 18.22
N PRO A 111 -6.82 3.88 19.31
CA PRO A 111 -6.15 3.13 20.36
C PRO A 111 -7.10 2.08 20.91
N PRO A 112 -6.57 0.94 21.29
CA PRO A 112 -7.41 -0.09 21.86
C PRO A 112 -7.93 0.40 23.17
N HIS A 113 -9.24 0.26 23.36
CA HIS A 113 -9.79 0.66 24.53
C HIS A 113 -9.50 -0.35 25.49
N HIS A 114 -9.28 -0.45 26.38
CA HIS A 114 -9.15 -1.45 27.30
C HIS A 114 -7.93 -2.12 27.13
N GLY A 115 -7.17 -1.58 26.53
CA GLY A 115 -5.95 -2.18 26.49
C GLY A 115 -5.93 -3.52 25.93
N LYS A 116 -6.93 -3.83 25.34
CA LYS A 116 -6.98 -5.02 24.94
C LYS A 116 -6.18 -5.08 23.92
N GLY A 117 -5.73 -4.54 23.71
CA GLY A 117 -4.96 -4.43 22.85
C GLY A 117 -4.10 -4.99 22.45
N ARG A 118 -4.06 -5.46 22.52
CA ARG A 118 -3.46 -5.90 22.08
C ARG A 118 -2.38 -5.53 21.56
N SER A 119 -2.18 -5.72 20.78
CA SER A 119 -1.18 -5.35 20.05
C SER A 119 -0.48 -4.19 20.48
N ALA A 120 -1.12 -3.27 20.87
CA ALA A 120 -0.47 -2.08 21.29
C ALA A 120 0.58 -2.38 22.32
N THR A 121 0.40 -3.39 23.08
CA THR A 121 1.35 -3.69 24.08
C THR A 121 2.65 -4.21 23.57
N SER A 122 2.66 -4.77 22.39
CA SER A 122 3.90 -5.29 21.84
C SER A 122 4.89 -4.20 21.53
N TYR A 123 4.49 -2.96 21.53
CA TYR A 123 5.39 -1.89 21.22
C TYR A 123 5.99 -1.23 22.44
N GLU A 124 5.54 -1.61 23.59
CA GLU A 124 6.01 -0.96 24.76
C GLU A 124 7.33 -1.42 25.22
N ASP A 125 7.77 -2.46 24.68
CA ASP A 125 9.06 -2.98 25.05
C ASP A 125 10.18 -2.29 24.31
#